data_16e1ac1286d7d9ca1f114c5a3f25f416
#
_entry.id   16e1ac1286d7d9ca1f114c5a3f25f416
#
_cell.length_a   1.000
_cell.length_b   1.000
_cell.length_c   1.000
_cell.angle_alpha   90.00
_cell.angle_beta   90.00
_cell.angle_gamma   90.00
#
_symmetry.space_group_name_H-M   'P 1'
#
loop_
_entity.id
_entity.type
_entity.pdbx_description
1 polymer ?
#
loop_
_entity_poly.entity_id
_entity_poly.type
_entity_poly.pdbx_seq_one_letter_code
_entity_poly.pdbx_strand_id
1 'polypeptide(L)'
;GKHKFPSTGIDWTNFFAAGFEDYDCMNFLKAGLVSSDYLTTVSPTYAKEIQSPEYGFRMDGILRYRSENLVGILNGVDTDVWNPSKDKKIPKNYTAKTISKNMHIVRIIVLD
;
A
#
# COMPACT_ATOMS: atom_id res chain seq x y z
N GLY A 1 16.14 3.32 18.33
CA GLY A 1 15.81 4.48 19.14
C GLY A 1 16.46 5.75 18.58
N LYS A 2 16.07 6.91 19.09
CA LYS A 2 16.53 8.24 18.65
C LYS A 2 18.06 8.43 18.69
N HIS A 3 18.76 7.73 19.58
CA HIS A 3 20.23 7.82 19.71
C HIS A 3 20.99 7.45 18.42
N LYS A 4 20.33 6.76 17.48
CA LYS A 4 20.90 6.42 16.16
C LYS A 4 20.67 7.51 15.11
N PHE A 5 19.88 8.55 15.40
CA PHE A 5 19.56 9.60 14.43
C PHE A 5 20.81 10.32 13.87
N PRO A 6 21.84 10.62 14.69
CA PRO A 6 23.06 11.24 14.16
C PRO A 6 23.76 10.43 13.06
N SER A 7 23.59 9.10 13.04
CA SER A 7 24.18 8.26 11.96
C SER A 7 23.51 8.45 10.61
N THR A 8 22.38 9.14 10.52
CA THR A 8 21.72 9.48 9.25
C THR A 8 22.42 10.62 8.52
N GLY A 9 23.26 11.40 9.18
CA GLY A 9 23.85 12.62 8.65
C GLY A 9 22.88 13.81 8.58
N ILE A 10 21.64 13.63 9.03
CA ILE A 10 20.62 14.69 9.05
C ILE A 10 20.81 15.51 10.33
N ASP A 11 20.70 16.84 10.21
CA ASP A 11 20.78 17.72 11.39
C ASP A 11 19.70 17.38 12.40
N TRP A 12 20.08 17.37 13.69
CA TRP A 12 19.20 16.99 14.79
C TRP A 12 17.95 17.88 14.92
N THR A 13 18.01 19.13 14.48
CA THR A 13 16.85 20.02 14.46
C THR A 13 15.71 19.46 13.61
N ASN A 14 16.03 18.67 12.59
CA ASN A 14 15.03 18.02 11.74
C ASN A 14 14.36 16.81 12.41
N PHE A 15 14.89 16.31 13.54
CA PHE A 15 14.28 15.15 14.21
C PHE A 15 12.81 15.41 14.56
N PHE A 16 12.49 16.60 15.04
CA PHE A 16 11.12 17.02 15.31
C PHE A 16 10.47 17.72 14.11
N ALA A 17 11.16 18.67 13.51
CA ALA A 17 10.61 19.53 12.44
C ALA A 17 10.19 18.74 11.19
N ALA A 18 10.97 17.73 10.79
CA ALA A 18 10.64 16.87 9.64
C ALA A 18 9.84 15.61 10.03
N GLY A 19 9.36 15.50 11.27
CA GLY A 19 8.45 14.43 11.70
C GLY A 19 9.11 13.06 11.92
N PHE A 20 10.42 12.98 12.16
CA PHE A 20 11.10 11.70 12.48
C PHE A 20 10.72 11.17 13.86
N GLU A 21 10.39 12.05 14.81
CA GLU A 21 10.06 11.67 16.18
C GLU A 21 8.77 10.84 16.23
N ASP A 22 8.84 9.68 16.88
CA ASP A 22 7.70 8.81 17.14
C ASP A 22 7.93 8.02 18.44
N TYR A 23 7.34 8.46 19.55
CA TYR A 23 7.51 7.85 20.89
C TYR A 23 8.97 7.61 21.24
N ASP A 24 9.78 8.64 21.15
CA ASP A 24 11.23 8.61 21.45
C ASP A 24 12.06 7.72 20.51
N CYS A 25 11.48 7.32 19.40
CA CYS A 25 12.11 6.54 18.32
C CYS A 25 12.16 7.32 17.01
N MET A 26 12.98 6.86 16.07
CA MET A 26 12.96 7.32 14.69
C MET A 26 11.88 6.59 13.91
N ASN A 27 11.06 7.34 13.18
CA ASN A 27 10.11 6.78 12.22
C ASN A 27 10.29 7.46 10.86
N PHE A 28 10.94 6.77 9.94
CA PHE A 28 11.17 7.28 8.58
C PHE A 28 9.89 7.36 7.76
N LEU A 29 8.93 6.45 7.99
CA LEU A 29 7.63 6.52 7.33
C LEU A 29 6.89 7.79 7.74
N LYS A 30 6.85 8.09 9.03
CA LYS A 30 6.22 9.31 9.55
C LYS A 30 6.86 10.55 8.95
N ALA A 31 8.19 10.61 8.90
CA ALA A 31 8.92 11.73 8.31
C ALA A 31 8.59 11.88 6.82
N GLY A 32 8.53 10.78 6.07
CA GLY A 32 8.11 10.79 4.67
C GLY A 32 6.70 11.31 4.49
N LEU A 33 5.75 10.83 5.30
CA LEU A 33 4.35 11.28 5.27
C LEU A 33 4.20 12.77 5.59
N VAL A 34 5.03 13.32 6.47
CA VAL A 34 5.00 14.75 6.83
C VAL A 34 5.61 15.62 5.75
N SER A 35 6.73 15.18 5.16
CA SER A 35 7.59 16.03 4.32
C SER A 35 7.31 15.93 2.81
N SER A 36 6.57 14.91 2.35
CA SER A 36 6.26 14.73 0.91
C SER A 36 5.19 15.70 0.44
N ASP A 37 5.26 16.15 -0.81
CA ASP A 37 4.22 16.97 -1.43
C ASP A 37 2.95 16.17 -1.68
N TYR A 38 3.08 14.95 -2.20
CA TYR A 38 1.98 14.01 -2.45
C TYR A 38 2.26 12.65 -1.85
N LEU A 39 1.19 11.99 -1.45
CA LEU A 39 1.19 10.62 -0.93
C LEU A 39 0.44 9.72 -1.91
N THR A 40 1.03 8.59 -2.26
CA THR A 40 0.36 7.59 -3.09
C THR A 40 0.26 6.25 -2.37
N THR A 41 -0.82 5.55 -2.63
CA THR A 41 -1.02 4.19 -2.15
C THR A 41 -1.73 3.33 -3.19
N VAL A 42 -1.75 2.03 -2.97
CA VAL A 42 -2.36 1.06 -3.88
C VAL A 42 -3.87 1.01 -3.69
N SER A 43 -4.64 1.56 -4.57
CA SER A 43 -6.11 1.62 -4.67
C SER A 43 -6.79 2.77 -3.89
N PRO A 44 -7.88 3.32 -4.47
CA PRO A 44 -8.70 4.33 -3.80
C PRO A 44 -9.38 3.82 -2.52
N THR A 45 -9.71 2.54 -2.45
CA THR A 45 -10.29 1.92 -1.25
C THR A 45 -9.27 1.90 -0.13
N TYR A 46 -8.07 1.42 -0.39
CA TYR A 46 -7.00 1.37 0.59
C TYR A 46 -6.59 2.77 1.08
N ALA A 47 -6.61 3.78 0.20
CA ALA A 47 -6.40 5.17 0.60
C ALA A 47 -7.39 5.65 1.69
N LYS A 48 -8.63 5.15 1.67
CA LYS A 48 -9.63 5.44 2.72
C LYS A 48 -9.38 4.61 3.97
N GLU A 49 -9.07 3.33 3.82
CA GLU A 49 -8.84 2.40 4.92
C GLU A 49 -7.69 2.84 5.83
N ILE A 50 -6.54 3.22 5.27
CA ILE A 50 -5.36 3.65 6.05
C ILE A 50 -5.55 4.96 6.82
N GLN A 51 -6.63 5.68 6.58
CA GLN A 51 -7.03 6.86 7.37
C GLN A 51 -7.80 6.48 8.64
N SER A 52 -8.10 5.18 8.85
CA SER A 52 -8.73 4.69 10.07
C SER A 52 -7.69 4.19 11.08
N PRO A 53 -7.98 4.22 12.39
CA PRO A 53 -7.09 3.69 13.42
C PRO A 53 -6.77 2.20 13.24
N GLU A 54 -7.69 1.45 12.65
CA GLU A 54 -7.58 0.01 12.44
C GLU A 54 -6.51 -0.35 11.40
N TYR A 55 -6.41 0.43 10.32
CA TYR A 55 -5.51 0.16 9.19
C TYR A 55 -4.38 1.17 9.04
N GLY A 56 -4.41 2.26 9.78
CA GLY A 56 -3.44 3.35 9.68
C GLY A 56 -2.14 3.13 10.44
N PHE A 57 -2.03 2.06 11.24
CA PHE A 57 -0.82 1.71 12.00
C PHE A 57 -0.20 2.90 12.75
N ARG A 58 -1.05 3.69 13.43
CA ARG A 58 -0.71 4.94 14.14
C ARG A 58 -0.38 6.13 13.23
N MET A 59 -0.42 5.97 11.92
CA MET A 59 -0.23 7.06 10.96
C MET A 59 -1.58 7.63 10.46
N ASP A 60 -2.70 7.05 10.88
CA ASP A 60 -4.05 7.45 10.48
C ASP A 60 -4.34 8.95 10.69
N GLY A 61 -3.84 9.53 11.77
CA GLY A 61 -3.98 10.96 12.04
C GLY A 61 -3.29 11.84 10.99
N ILE A 62 -2.06 11.51 10.61
CA ILE A 62 -1.31 12.19 9.56
C ILE A 62 -1.97 11.97 8.20
N LEU A 63 -2.40 10.74 7.91
CA LEU A 63 -3.03 10.40 6.64
C LEU A 63 -4.38 11.12 6.47
N ARG A 64 -5.17 11.27 7.54
CA ARG A 64 -6.38 12.10 7.53
C ARG A 64 -6.06 13.58 7.30
N TYR A 65 -5.07 14.11 8.01
CA TYR A 65 -4.63 15.49 7.85
C TYR A 65 -4.15 15.79 6.43
N ARG A 66 -3.49 14.81 5.79
CA ARG A 66 -2.97 14.89 4.43
C ARG A 66 -3.90 14.29 3.36
N SER A 67 -5.19 14.09 3.68
CA SER A 67 -6.15 13.39 2.81
C SER A 67 -6.32 14.01 1.43
N GLU A 68 -6.19 15.32 1.29
CA GLU A 68 -6.27 16.03 0.00
C GLU A 68 -5.06 15.74 -0.91
N ASN A 69 -3.92 15.36 -0.33
CA ASN A 69 -2.71 14.99 -1.04
C ASN A 69 -2.51 13.47 -1.15
N LEU A 70 -3.44 12.67 -0.61
CA LEU A 70 -3.38 11.22 -0.61
C LEU A 70 -4.17 10.63 -1.78
N VAL A 71 -3.47 9.99 -2.70
CA VAL A 71 -4.06 9.41 -3.92
C VAL A 71 -3.90 7.90 -3.95
N GLY A 72 -5.02 7.20 -4.10
CA GLY A 72 -5.02 5.75 -4.32
C GLY A 72 -4.94 5.43 -5.82
N ILE A 73 -3.91 4.70 -6.24
CA ILE A 73 -3.66 4.32 -7.64
C ILE A 73 -3.81 2.81 -7.76
N LEU A 74 -4.69 2.36 -8.67
CA LEU A 74 -4.83 0.93 -8.94
C LEU A 74 -3.62 0.43 -9.72
N ASN A 75 -3.12 -0.75 -9.31
CA ASN A 75 -2.09 -1.43 -10.07
C ASN A 75 -2.65 -1.87 -11.44
N GLY A 76 -1.83 -1.75 -12.46
CA GLY A 76 -2.12 -2.36 -13.77
C GLY A 76 -1.97 -3.88 -13.71
N VAL A 77 -2.64 -4.55 -14.64
CA VAL A 77 -2.49 -5.99 -14.87
C VAL A 77 -2.00 -6.20 -16.31
N ASP A 78 -0.92 -6.95 -16.46
CA ASP A 78 -0.49 -7.42 -17.79
C ASP A 78 -1.48 -8.47 -18.30
N THR A 79 -2.35 -8.04 -19.19
CA THR A 79 -3.43 -8.89 -19.74
C THR A 79 -2.95 -9.92 -20.75
N ASP A 80 -1.70 -9.86 -21.19
CA ASP A 80 -1.10 -10.90 -22.03
C ASP A 80 -0.54 -12.03 -21.18
N VAL A 81 0.14 -11.68 -20.08
CA VAL A 81 0.69 -12.66 -19.12
C VAL A 81 -0.44 -13.28 -18.28
N TRP A 82 -1.32 -12.45 -17.72
CA TRP A 82 -2.44 -12.89 -16.85
C TRP A 82 -3.71 -13.12 -17.65
N ASN A 83 -3.63 -13.97 -18.67
CA ASN A 83 -4.75 -14.25 -19.56
C ASN A 83 -5.27 -15.67 -19.37
N PRO A 84 -6.38 -15.87 -18.64
CA PRO A 84 -6.90 -17.18 -18.35
C PRO A 84 -7.35 -17.98 -19.59
N SER A 85 -7.51 -17.33 -20.73
CA SER A 85 -7.84 -18.01 -21.99
C SER A 85 -6.64 -18.67 -22.66
N LYS A 86 -5.41 -18.24 -22.29
CA LYS A 86 -4.15 -18.70 -22.91
C LYS A 86 -3.16 -19.25 -21.89
N ASP A 87 -3.40 -19.08 -20.60
CA ASP A 87 -2.48 -19.47 -19.54
C ASP A 87 -2.32 -21.00 -19.49
N LYS A 88 -1.10 -21.46 -19.70
CA LYS A 88 -0.73 -22.88 -19.70
C LYS A 88 -0.56 -23.46 -18.29
N LYS A 89 -0.53 -22.59 -17.25
CA LYS A 89 -0.31 -23.00 -15.86
C LYS A 89 -1.60 -23.38 -15.15
N ILE A 90 -2.76 -22.97 -15.68
CA ILE A 90 -4.05 -23.31 -15.08
C ILE A 90 -4.58 -24.63 -15.66
N PRO A 91 -5.24 -25.47 -14.84
CA PRO A 91 -5.73 -26.79 -15.26
C PRO A 91 -6.72 -26.73 -16.44
N LYS A 92 -7.48 -25.64 -16.55
CA LYS A 92 -8.45 -25.44 -17.63
C LYS A 92 -8.60 -23.95 -17.95
N ASN A 93 -8.38 -23.60 -19.20
CA ASN A 93 -8.56 -22.22 -19.67
C ASN A 93 -10.03 -21.81 -19.65
N TYR A 94 -10.28 -20.52 -19.37
CA TYR A 94 -11.62 -19.95 -19.37
C TYR A 94 -11.62 -18.50 -19.89
N THR A 95 -12.80 -18.03 -20.25
CA THR A 95 -13.08 -16.65 -20.66
C THR A 95 -14.23 -16.10 -19.84
N ALA A 96 -14.52 -14.81 -19.93
CA ALA A 96 -15.69 -14.19 -19.28
C ALA A 96 -17.02 -14.91 -19.64
N LYS A 97 -17.12 -15.48 -20.85
CA LYS A 97 -18.32 -16.22 -21.30
C LYS A 97 -18.41 -17.63 -20.72
N THR A 98 -17.31 -18.22 -20.33
CA THR A 98 -17.26 -19.62 -19.85
C THR A 98 -16.95 -19.78 -18.37
N ILE A 99 -16.70 -18.68 -17.66
CA ILE A 99 -16.29 -18.70 -16.25
C ILE A 99 -17.35 -19.39 -15.35
N SER A 100 -18.63 -19.16 -15.60
CA SER A 100 -19.72 -19.81 -14.83
C SER A 100 -19.71 -21.33 -14.92
N LYS A 101 -19.35 -21.88 -16.08
CA LYS A 101 -19.22 -23.33 -16.31
C LYS A 101 -17.97 -23.94 -15.66
N ASN A 102 -17.00 -23.13 -15.29
CA ASN A 102 -15.70 -23.54 -14.72
C ASN A 102 -15.54 -23.06 -13.27
N MET A 103 -16.57 -22.57 -12.62
CA MET A 103 -16.52 -21.93 -11.28
C MET A 103 -15.97 -22.87 -10.19
N HIS A 104 -16.18 -24.18 -10.32
CA HIS A 104 -15.61 -25.19 -9.41
C HIS A 104 -14.07 -25.25 -9.48
N ILE A 105 -13.48 -24.98 -10.66
CA ILE A 105 -12.02 -24.97 -10.84
C ILE A 105 -11.43 -23.68 -10.27
N VAL A 106 -12.09 -22.53 -10.49
CA VAL A 106 -11.65 -21.24 -9.94
C VAL A 106 -11.65 -21.26 -8.40
N ARG A 107 -12.60 -21.97 -7.77
CA ARG A 107 -12.65 -22.16 -6.32
C ARG A 107 -11.45 -22.91 -5.74
N ILE A 108 -10.91 -23.85 -6.47
CA ILE A 108 -9.73 -24.65 -6.03
C ILE A 108 -8.46 -23.77 -6.07
N ILE A 109 -8.33 -22.87 -7.04
CA ILE A 109 -7.14 -22.01 -7.22
C ILE A 109 -7.05 -20.91 -6.11
N VAL A 110 -8.16 -20.57 -5.48
CA VAL A 110 -8.22 -19.52 -4.43
C VAL A 110 -8.02 -20.07 -3.00
N LEU A 111 -7.99 -21.40 -2.84
CA LEU A 111 -7.92 -22.06 -1.53
C LEU A 111 -6.57 -22.75 -1.25
N ASP A 112 -5.60 -22.71 -2.16
CA ASP A 112 -4.21 -23.12 -1.97
C ASP A 112 -3.29 -21.87 -1.90
#